data_11abf60ef5bd183fb522a4643725cad9
#
_entry.id   11abf60ef5bd183fb522a4643725cad9
#
_cell.length_a   1.000
_cell.length_b   1.000
_cell.length_c   1.000
_cell.angle_alpha   90.00
_cell.angle_beta   90.00
_cell.angle_gamma   90.00
#
_symmetry.space_group_name_H-M   'P 1'
#
loop_
_entity.id
_entity.type
_entity.pdbx_description
1 polymer ?
#
loop_
_entity_poly.entity_id
_entity_poly.type
_entity_poly.pdbx_seq_one_letter_code
_entity_poly.pdbx_strand_id
1 'polypeptide(L)'
;MLNKKWIKVLLAIGIIFFLYIEVWGTYVIFRYEPFRKKLGDTVGYKTSSLEKDGYRYSVFKPHFLSFTGNLHIADKSIRQNDEIYVDLIIWPCGINGYKVGVGIYRPTTYYSEYSSYRVVTNMMLDKNMNLLDDTPENRALYEQNLDKIENLYHLAYEMWGILELE
;
A
#
# COMPACT_ATOMS: atom_id res chain seq x y z
N MET A 1 39.92 28.38 -8.95
CA MET A 1 40.33 27.14 -8.22
C MET A 1 39.49 26.99 -6.97
N LEU A 2 38.77 25.87 -6.77
CA LEU A 2 38.04 25.61 -5.52
C LEU A 2 39.02 25.45 -4.36
N ASN A 3 38.71 26.07 -3.23
CA ASN A 3 39.51 25.94 -2.01
C ASN A 3 39.51 24.50 -1.53
N LYS A 4 40.68 23.98 -1.09
CA LYS A 4 40.81 22.58 -0.59
C LYS A 4 39.80 22.21 0.49
N LYS A 5 39.31 23.16 1.29
CA LYS A 5 38.24 22.96 2.28
C LYS A 5 36.92 22.63 1.61
N TRP A 6 36.52 23.31 0.54
CA TRP A 6 35.30 23.07 -0.19
C TRP A 6 35.31 21.72 -0.90
N ILE A 7 36.47 21.30 -1.43
CA ILE A 7 36.60 19.96 -2.05
C ILE A 7 36.34 18.88 -1.01
N LYS A 8 36.87 18.98 0.20
CA LYS A 8 36.60 18.02 1.28
C LYS A 8 35.12 17.98 1.69
N VAL A 9 34.46 19.13 1.76
CA VAL A 9 33.04 19.24 2.10
C VAL A 9 32.18 18.57 1.02
N LEU A 10 32.45 18.87 -0.26
CA LEU A 10 31.73 18.26 -1.38
C LEU A 10 31.93 16.74 -1.43
N LEU A 11 33.14 16.27 -1.16
CA LEU A 11 33.43 14.83 -1.09
C LEU A 11 32.66 14.17 0.05
N ALA A 12 32.61 14.78 1.23
CA ALA A 12 31.86 14.26 2.37
C ALA A 12 30.34 14.19 2.07
N ILE A 13 29.78 15.24 1.44
CA ILE A 13 28.37 15.25 1.01
C ILE A 13 28.12 14.12 -0.01
N GLY A 14 29.02 13.96 -0.98
CA GLY A 14 28.92 12.88 -1.97
C GLY A 14 28.91 11.48 -1.35
N ILE A 15 29.79 11.25 -0.38
CA ILE A 15 29.85 9.97 0.35
C ILE A 15 28.53 9.73 1.13
N ILE A 16 28.05 10.74 1.86
CA ILE A 16 26.80 10.62 2.64
C ILE A 16 25.62 10.32 1.70
N PHE A 17 25.54 11.00 0.56
CA PHE A 17 24.49 10.77 -0.42
C PHE A 17 24.57 9.38 -1.03
N PHE A 18 25.76 8.89 -1.34
CA PHE A 18 25.98 7.53 -1.83
C PHE A 18 25.53 6.49 -0.80
N LEU A 19 25.94 6.64 0.46
CA LEU A 19 25.53 5.75 1.54
C LEU A 19 24.00 5.74 1.73
N TYR A 20 23.37 6.92 1.60
CA TYR A 20 21.92 7.00 1.67
C TYR A 20 21.22 6.23 0.54
N ILE A 21 21.73 6.31 -0.69
CA ILE A 21 21.20 5.56 -1.84
C ILE A 21 21.34 4.05 -1.62
N GLU A 22 22.48 3.60 -1.11
CA GLU A 22 22.72 2.19 -0.81
C GLU A 22 21.75 1.67 0.27
N VAL A 23 21.57 2.41 1.35
CA VAL A 23 20.61 2.08 2.41
C VAL A 23 19.18 2.04 1.88
N TRP A 24 18.79 3.05 1.09
CA TRP A 24 17.47 3.12 0.48
C TRP A 24 17.24 1.94 -0.49
N GLY A 25 18.18 1.67 -1.38
CA GLY A 25 18.09 0.58 -2.35
C GLY A 25 17.99 -0.78 -1.68
N THR A 26 18.83 -1.02 -0.68
CA THR A 26 18.81 -2.23 0.14
C THR A 26 17.46 -2.39 0.83
N TYR A 27 16.95 -1.34 1.48
CA TYR A 27 15.64 -1.36 2.13
C TYR A 27 14.52 -1.72 1.15
N VAL A 28 14.47 -1.09 -0.04
CA VAL A 28 13.45 -1.35 -1.07
C VAL A 28 13.51 -2.81 -1.53
N ILE A 29 14.71 -3.34 -1.76
CA ILE A 29 14.90 -4.72 -2.20
C ILE A 29 14.43 -5.69 -1.09
N PHE A 30 14.91 -5.54 0.14
CA PHE A 30 14.57 -6.47 1.20
C PHE A 30 13.11 -6.37 1.63
N ARG A 31 12.52 -5.18 1.59
CA ARG A 31 11.17 -4.97 2.13
C ARG A 31 10.04 -5.16 1.14
N TYR A 32 10.24 -4.83 -0.14
CA TYR A 32 9.16 -4.86 -1.15
C TYR A 32 9.32 -5.95 -2.20
N GLU A 33 10.54 -6.36 -2.50
CA GLU A 33 10.78 -7.36 -3.54
C GLU A 33 10.18 -8.75 -3.21
N PRO A 34 10.18 -9.24 -1.95
CA PRO A 34 9.52 -10.49 -1.61
C PRO A 34 8.02 -10.50 -1.96
N PHE A 35 7.33 -9.38 -1.71
CA PHE A 35 5.91 -9.24 -2.06
C PHE A 35 5.68 -9.16 -3.57
N ARG A 36 6.54 -8.41 -4.27
CA ARG A 36 6.49 -8.29 -5.72
C ARG A 36 6.64 -9.64 -6.41
N LYS A 37 7.59 -10.46 -5.97
CA LYS A 37 7.84 -11.78 -6.54
C LYS A 37 6.62 -12.71 -6.45
N LYS A 38 5.78 -12.56 -5.44
CA LYS A 38 4.55 -13.35 -5.29
C LYS A 38 3.47 -12.96 -6.31
N LEU A 39 3.55 -11.78 -6.92
CA LEU A 39 2.66 -11.37 -8.00
C LEU A 39 3.07 -11.93 -9.38
N GLY A 40 4.22 -12.61 -9.49
CA GLY A 40 4.76 -13.13 -10.75
C GLY A 40 5.44 -12.06 -11.62
N ASP A 41 5.65 -12.38 -12.90
CA ASP A 41 6.29 -11.48 -13.87
C ASP A 41 5.32 -10.38 -14.33
N THR A 42 5.16 -9.38 -13.50
CA THR A 42 4.29 -8.24 -13.78
C THR A 42 5.09 -7.06 -14.29
N VAL A 43 4.59 -6.43 -15.36
CA VAL A 43 5.27 -5.32 -16.03
C VAL A 43 5.06 -4.03 -15.27
N GLY A 44 6.13 -3.45 -14.74
CA GLY A 44 6.09 -2.10 -14.16
C GLY A 44 7.28 -1.80 -13.25
N TYR A 45 8.02 -0.74 -13.55
CA TYR A 45 9.19 -0.34 -12.77
C TYR A 45 8.82 0.11 -11.34
N LYS A 46 7.69 0.79 -11.19
CA LYS A 46 7.24 1.35 -9.89
C LYS A 46 6.11 0.55 -9.26
N THR A 47 5.25 -0.05 -10.07
CA THR A 47 4.06 -0.77 -9.63
C THR A 47 4.03 -2.13 -10.29
N SER A 48 3.89 -3.18 -9.50
CA SER A 48 3.59 -4.52 -9.98
C SER A 48 2.17 -4.86 -9.60
N SER A 49 1.40 -5.42 -10.51
CA SER A 49 -0.01 -5.77 -10.26
C SER A 49 -0.34 -7.13 -10.85
N LEU A 50 -1.17 -7.88 -10.12
CA LEU A 50 -1.75 -9.15 -10.53
C LEU A 50 -3.26 -9.06 -10.38
N GLU A 51 -4.01 -9.55 -11.38
CA GLU A 51 -5.46 -9.73 -11.28
C GLU A 51 -5.73 -11.23 -11.11
N LYS A 52 -6.39 -11.57 -10.02
CA LYS A 52 -6.70 -12.95 -9.68
C LYS A 52 -8.04 -12.99 -8.92
N ASP A 53 -8.92 -13.91 -9.31
CA ASP A 53 -10.21 -14.20 -8.65
C ASP A 53 -11.09 -12.95 -8.41
N GLY A 54 -11.10 -12.01 -9.36
CA GLY A 54 -11.86 -10.77 -9.26
C GLY A 54 -11.18 -9.64 -8.48
N TYR A 55 -10.03 -9.88 -7.90
CA TYR A 55 -9.25 -8.90 -7.14
C TYR A 55 -8.01 -8.43 -7.90
N ARG A 56 -7.63 -7.19 -7.65
CA ARG A 56 -6.33 -6.64 -8.08
C ARG A 56 -5.41 -6.52 -6.87
N TYR A 57 -4.30 -7.24 -6.92
CA TYR A 57 -3.19 -7.13 -5.98
C TYR A 57 -2.13 -6.23 -6.57
N SER A 58 -1.64 -5.28 -5.83
CA SER A 58 -0.61 -4.35 -6.31
C SER A 58 0.47 -4.12 -5.26
N VAL A 59 1.71 -3.98 -5.71
CA VAL A 59 2.85 -3.59 -4.89
C VAL A 59 3.40 -2.29 -5.44
N PHE A 60 3.32 -1.23 -4.67
CA PHE A 60 3.86 0.08 -4.98
C PHE A 60 5.17 0.28 -4.22
N LYS A 61 6.28 0.22 -4.94
CA LYS A 61 7.59 0.47 -4.35
C LYS A 61 7.73 1.95 -3.94
N PRO A 62 8.51 2.25 -2.91
CA PRO A 62 8.82 3.63 -2.55
C PRO A 62 9.39 4.41 -3.73
N HIS A 63 9.01 5.67 -3.84
CA HIS A 63 9.68 6.61 -4.74
C HIS A 63 11.12 6.82 -4.32
N PHE A 64 11.97 7.28 -5.25
CA PHE A 64 13.36 7.61 -4.96
C PHE A 64 13.46 8.53 -3.73
N LEU A 65 14.34 8.17 -2.81
CA LEU A 65 14.56 8.82 -1.51
C LEU A 65 13.38 8.76 -0.52
N SER A 66 12.29 8.06 -0.82
CA SER A 66 11.23 7.74 0.14
C SER A 66 11.41 6.32 0.66
N PHE A 67 10.97 6.07 1.89
CA PHE A 67 10.89 4.72 2.47
C PHE A 67 9.45 4.21 2.51
N THR A 68 8.49 4.97 1.96
CA THR A 68 7.07 4.66 2.02
C THR A 68 6.58 4.13 0.68
N GLY A 69 6.23 2.88 0.63
CA GLY A 69 5.47 2.20 -0.42
C GLY A 69 4.26 1.51 0.20
N ASN A 70 3.48 0.80 -0.58
CA ASN A 70 2.34 0.05 -0.05
C ASN A 70 2.05 -1.21 -0.86
N LEU A 71 1.32 -2.13 -0.24
CA LEU A 71 0.62 -3.24 -0.86
C LEU A 71 -0.85 -2.86 -0.90
N HIS A 72 -1.55 -3.25 -1.95
CA HIS A 72 -2.94 -2.85 -2.15
C HIS A 72 -3.74 -4.02 -2.71
N ILE A 73 -4.91 -4.27 -2.13
CA ILE A 73 -5.90 -5.22 -2.64
C ILE A 73 -7.18 -4.46 -2.92
N ALA A 74 -7.68 -4.60 -4.13
CA ALA A 74 -8.86 -3.92 -4.61
C ALA A 74 -9.80 -4.91 -5.31
N ASP A 75 -11.07 -4.93 -4.92
CA ASP A 75 -12.10 -5.70 -5.62
C ASP A 75 -12.41 -5.03 -6.97
N LYS A 76 -12.32 -5.78 -8.06
CA LYS A 76 -12.63 -5.31 -9.42
C LYS A 76 -14.05 -5.63 -9.87
N SER A 77 -14.72 -6.58 -9.21
CA SER A 77 -16.06 -7.03 -9.63
C SER A 77 -17.12 -5.95 -9.47
N ILE A 78 -16.90 -5.03 -8.55
CA ILE A 78 -17.90 -4.01 -8.13
C ILE A 78 -18.01 -2.83 -9.10
N ARG A 79 -17.12 -2.69 -10.07
CA ARG A 79 -17.20 -1.60 -11.07
C ARG A 79 -18.47 -1.56 -11.92
N GLN A 80 -19.30 -2.61 -11.85
CA GLN A 80 -20.52 -2.74 -12.65
C GLN A 80 -21.81 -2.53 -11.85
N ASN A 81 -21.76 -2.54 -10.53
CA ASN A 81 -22.91 -2.41 -9.65
C ASN A 81 -22.72 -1.19 -8.75
N ASP A 82 -23.79 -0.46 -8.43
CA ASP A 82 -23.81 0.73 -7.56
C ASP A 82 -23.45 0.44 -6.08
N GLU A 83 -22.59 -0.53 -5.83
CA GLU A 83 -22.24 -0.99 -4.50
C GLU A 83 -21.02 -0.25 -3.92
N ILE A 84 -20.96 -0.23 -2.59
CA ILE A 84 -19.82 0.26 -1.84
C ILE A 84 -18.61 -0.62 -2.15
N TYR A 85 -17.54 0.04 -2.58
CA TYR A 85 -16.25 -0.56 -2.84
C TYR A 85 -15.36 -0.42 -1.61
N VAL A 86 -14.67 -1.51 -1.25
CA VAL A 86 -13.72 -1.57 -0.14
C VAL A 86 -12.37 -1.98 -0.69
N ASP A 87 -11.31 -1.29 -0.29
CA ASP A 87 -9.94 -1.68 -0.57
C ASP A 87 -9.10 -1.79 0.70
N LEU A 88 -8.02 -2.55 0.62
CA LEU A 88 -7.06 -2.73 1.69
C LEU A 88 -5.70 -2.18 1.25
N ILE A 89 -5.16 -1.28 2.05
CA ILE A 89 -3.84 -0.71 1.84
C ILE A 89 -2.96 -1.09 3.02
N ILE A 90 -1.81 -1.72 2.74
CA ILE A 90 -0.89 -2.17 3.77
C ILE A 90 0.44 -1.44 3.56
N TRP A 91 0.89 -0.70 4.56
CA TRP A 91 2.19 -0.03 4.55
C TRP A 91 3.19 -0.83 5.39
N PRO A 92 4.14 -1.54 4.74
CA PRO A 92 5.26 -2.13 5.46
C PRO A 92 6.05 -1.04 6.19
N CYS A 93 6.21 -1.16 7.49
CA CYS A 93 6.93 -0.19 8.31
C CYS A 93 7.97 -0.86 9.22
N GLY A 94 9.10 -0.19 9.46
CA GLY A 94 10.21 -0.77 10.22
C GLY A 94 10.72 -2.09 9.62
N ILE A 95 11.20 -2.99 10.46
CA ILE A 95 11.75 -4.27 10.00
C ILE A 95 10.63 -5.29 9.73
N ASN A 96 9.67 -5.44 10.65
CA ASN A 96 8.60 -6.45 10.58
C ASN A 96 7.19 -5.87 10.82
N GLY A 97 7.04 -4.55 10.93
CA GLY A 97 5.76 -3.92 11.21
C GLY A 97 4.93 -3.67 9.94
N TYR A 98 3.62 -3.51 10.16
CA TYR A 98 2.66 -3.10 9.14
C TYR A 98 1.68 -2.10 9.74
N LYS A 99 1.33 -1.09 8.96
CA LYS A 99 0.14 -0.26 9.17
C LYS A 99 -0.89 -0.68 8.14
N VAL A 100 -2.13 -0.73 8.53
CA VAL A 100 -3.22 -1.17 7.67
C VAL A 100 -4.25 -0.05 7.56
N GLY A 101 -4.68 0.25 6.35
CA GLY A 101 -5.77 1.16 6.07
C GLY A 101 -6.83 0.47 5.23
N VAL A 102 -8.07 0.80 5.49
CA VAL A 102 -9.23 0.38 4.69
C VAL A 102 -9.85 1.62 4.08
N GLY A 103 -9.92 1.66 2.77
CA GLY A 103 -10.64 2.68 2.03
C GLY A 103 -12.07 2.21 1.71
N ILE A 104 -13.04 3.06 1.98
CA ILE A 104 -14.45 2.85 1.61
C ILE A 104 -14.84 3.90 0.59
N TYR A 105 -15.37 3.46 -0.55
CA TYR A 105 -15.70 4.30 -1.68
C TYR A 105 -17.13 4.07 -2.13
N ARG A 106 -17.78 5.13 -2.60
CA ARG A 106 -19.08 5.05 -3.31
C ARG A 106 -18.87 5.44 -4.76
N PRO A 107 -19.55 4.75 -5.70
CA PRO A 107 -19.58 5.19 -7.07
C PRO A 107 -20.23 6.58 -7.15
N THR A 108 -19.67 7.47 -7.94
CA THR A 108 -20.28 8.75 -8.24
C THR A 108 -21.01 8.65 -9.57
N THR A 109 -22.28 9.06 -9.60
CA THR A 109 -23.11 9.14 -10.80
C THR A 109 -22.67 10.30 -11.69
N TYR A 110 -21.43 10.28 -12.19
CA TYR A 110 -21.03 11.23 -13.23
C TYR A 110 -20.79 10.50 -14.54
N TYR A 111 -21.51 10.95 -15.56
CA TYR A 111 -21.43 10.54 -16.96
C TYR A 111 -20.05 10.86 -17.54
N SER A 112 -19.07 10.01 -17.31
CA SER A 112 -17.85 9.96 -18.11
C SER A 112 -17.34 8.53 -18.17
N GLU A 113 -16.68 8.14 -19.24
CA GLU A 113 -16.08 6.80 -19.47
C GLU A 113 -15.13 6.30 -18.36
N TYR A 114 -14.85 7.14 -17.38
CA TYR A 114 -14.12 6.83 -16.16
C TYR A 114 -15.08 6.93 -14.97
N SER A 115 -15.53 5.78 -14.46
CA SER A 115 -16.29 5.73 -13.21
C SER A 115 -15.42 6.35 -12.10
N SER A 116 -15.76 7.55 -11.66
CA SER A 116 -15.13 8.20 -10.54
C SER A 116 -15.75 7.68 -9.25
N TYR A 117 -14.93 7.22 -8.32
CA TYR A 117 -15.36 6.84 -6.97
C TYR A 117 -15.07 8.00 -6.03
N ARG A 118 -16.02 8.30 -5.15
CA ARG A 118 -15.80 9.24 -4.06
C ARG A 118 -15.38 8.46 -2.81
N VAL A 119 -14.26 8.86 -2.23
CA VAL A 119 -13.86 8.37 -0.91
C VAL A 119 -14.94 8.75 0.09
N VAL A 120 -15.49 7.75 0.79
CA VAL A 120 -16.40 7.96 1.93
C VAL A 120 -15.57 8.17 3.18
N THR A 121 -14.67 7.22 3.45
CA THR A 121 -13.71 7.31 4.56
C THR A 121 -12.48 6.47 4.28
N ASN A 122 -11.39 6.79 4.99
CA ASN A 122 -10.23 5.92 5.14
C ASN A 122 -10.09 5.65 6.64
N MET A 123 -10.08 4.39 7.03
CA MET A 123 -9.95 3.94 8.41
C MET A 123 -8.58 3.28 8.60
N MET A 124 -7.99 3.46 9.77
CA MET A 124 -6.78 2.76 10.16
C MET A 124 -7.11 1.59 11.08
N LEU A 125 -6.55 0.43 10.77
CA LEU A 125 -6.71 -0.79 11.57
C LEU A 125 -5.34 -1.26 12.08
N ASP A 126 -5.35 -2.02 13.16
CA ASP A 126 -4.18 -2.79 13.56
C ASP A 126 -4.13 -4.15 12.82
N LYS A 127 -3.09 -4.93 13.11
CA LYS A 127 -2.93 -6.27 12.50
C LYS A 127 -4.05 -7.25 12.84
N ASN A 128 -4.78 -7.02 13.93
CA ASN A 128 -5.88 -7.87 14.41
C ASN A 128 -7.25 -7.28 14.02
N MET A 129 -7.29 -6.40 13.05
CA MET A 129 -8.49 -5.72 12.57
C MET A 129 -9.14 -4.74 13.57
N ASN A 130 -8.51 -4.40 14.69
CA ASN A 130 -9.07 -3.40 15.58
C ASN A 130 -9.00 -2.00 14.97
N LEU A 131 -10.11 -1.27 15.03
CA LEU A 131 -10.22 0.11 14.54
C LEU A 131 -9.38 1.04 15.42
N LEU A 132 -8.43 1.78 14.82
CA LEU A 132 -7.53 2.68 15.54
C LEU A 132 -8.09 4.11 15.66
N ASP A 133 -8.86 4.55 14.67
CA ASP A 133 -9.57 5.84 14.63
C ASP A 133 -11.08 5.65 14.90
N ASP A 134 -11.37 5.15 16.09
CA ASP A 134 -12.69 4.68 16.52
C ASP A 134 -13.66 5.84 16.81
N THR A 135 -14.17 6.43 15.74
CA THR A 135 -15.30 7.35 15.80
C THR A 135 -16.62 6.60 15.59
N PRO A 136 -17.77 7.10 16.09
CA PRO A 136 -19.06 6.45 15.84
C PRO A 136 -19.37 6.23 14.36
N GLU A 137 -18.97 7.16 13.50
CA GLU A 137 -19.15 7.08 12.05
C GLU A 137 -18.28 5.99 11.43
N ASN A 138 -16.98 5.94 11.76
CA ASN A 138 -16.06 4.91 11.29
C ASN A 138 -16.47 3.53 11.78
N ARG A 139 -16.91 3.42 13.04
CA ARG A 139 -17.40 2.16 13.62
C ARG A 139 -18.60 1.62 12.85
N ALA A 140 -19.59 2.47 12.57
CA ALA A 140 -20.78 2.06 11.83
C ALA A 140 -20.44 1.57 10.41
N LEU A 141 -19.53 2.27 9.71
CA LEU A 141 -19.05 1.87 8.37
C LEU A 141 -18.21 0.61 8.41
N TYR A 142 -17.39 0.45 9.44
CA TYR A 142 -16.58 -0.75 9.68
C TYR A 142 -17.47 -1.98 9.87
N GLU A 143 -18.44 -1.92 10.80
CA GLU A 143 -19.37 -3.00 11.09
C GLU A 143 -20.22 -3.37 9.86
N GLN A 144 -20.67 -2.37 9.09
CA GLN A 144 -21.44 -2.58 7.86
C GLN A 144 -20.64 -3.31 6.77
N ASN A 145 -19.32 -3.22 6.78
CA ASN A 145 -18.45 -3.78 5.74
C ASN A 145 -17.48 -4.86 6.30
N LEU A 146 -17.73 -5.36 7.50
CA LEU A 146 -16.83 -6.27 8.22
C LEU A 146 -16.48 -7.50 7.37
N ASP A 147 -17.46 -8.19 6.80
CA ASP A 147 -17.23 -9.37 5.98
C ASP A 147 -16.29 -9.09 4.77
N LYS A 148 -16.44 -7.92 4.15
CA LYS A 148 -15.55 -7.51 3.05
C LYS A 148 -14.14 -7.25 3.53
N ILE A 149 -13.99 -6.63 4.69
CA ILE A 149 -12.71 -6.30 5.29
C ILE A 149 -11.98 -7.59 5.71
N GLU A 150 -12.67 -8.52 6.39
CA GLU A 150 -12.15 -9.84 6.76
C GLU A 150 -11.65 -10.62 5.54
N ASN A 151 -12.44 -10.63 4.48
CA ASN A 151 -12.05 -11.27 3.23
C ASN A 151 -10.77 -10.66 2.65
N LEU A 152 -10.62 -9.32 2.68
CA LEU A 152 -9.40 -8.66 2.21
C LEU A 152 -8.17 -8.98 3.06
N TYR A 153 -8.33 -9.14 4.40
CA TYR A 153 -7.26 -9.62 5.27
C TYR A 153 -6.87 -11.06 4.94
N HIS A 154 -7.85 -11.94 4.74
CA HIS A 154 -7.61 -13.33 4.32
C HIS A 154 -6.86 -13.38 2.98
N LEU A 155 -7.27 -12.59 1.99
CA LEU A 155 -6.58 -12.48 0.71
C LEU A 155 -5.15 -11.94 0.84
N ALA A 156 -4.90 -11.03 1.78
CA ALA A 156 -3.54 -10.53 2.06
C ALA A 156 -2.66 -11.64 2.67
N TYR A 157 -3.23 -12.45 3.56
CA TYR A 157 -2.54 -13.60 4.13
C TYR A 157 -2.21 -14.65 3.05
N GLU A 158 -3.18 -15.03 2.24
CA GLU A 158 -2.97 -15.99 1.15
C GLU A 158 -1.93 -15.51 0.13
N MET A 159 -2.01 -14.25 -0.27
CA MET A 159 -1.11 -13.69 -1.28
C MET A 159 0.29 -13.45 -0.75
N TRP A 160 0.41 -12.87 0.44
CA TRP A 160 1.69 -12.35 0.94
C TRP A 160 2.18 -13.01 2.24
N GLY A 161 1.34 -13.79 2.93
CA GLY A 161 1.67 -14.41 4.22
C GLY A 161 1.79 -13.36 5.34
N ILE A 162 0.93 -12.33 5.30
CA ILE A 162 0.88 -11.24 6.29
C ILE A 162 -0.57 -11.03 6.75
N LEU A 163 -0.77 -10.46 7.93
CA LEU A 163 -2.10 -10.21 8.51
C LEU A 163 -2.89 -11.51 8.77
N GLU A 164 -2.22 -12.53 9.30
CA GLU A 164 -2.88 -13.73 9.78
C GLU A 164 -3.87 -13.36 10.88
N LEU A 165 -5.14 -13.71 10.68
CA LEU A 165 -6.19 -13.59 11.70
C LEU A 165 -6.18 -14.88 12.53
N GLU A 166 -6.07 -14.74 13.86
CA GLU A 166 -6.10 -15.85 14.83
C GLU A 166 -7.52 -16.40 15.05
#